data_53a768fc3e1a2e93e8cb69c198eba39c
#
_entry.id   53a768fc3e1a2e93e8cb69c198eba39c
#
_cell.length_a   1.000
_cell.length_b   1.000
_cell.length_c   1.000
_cell.angle_alpha   90.00
_cell.angle_beta   90.00
_cell.angle_gamma   90.00
#
_symmetry.space_group_name_H-M   'P 1'
#
loop_
_entity.id
_entity.type
_entity.pdbx_description
1 polymer ?
#
loop_
_entity_poly.entity_id
_entity_poly.type
_entity_poly.pdbx_seq_one_letter_code
_entity_poly.pdbx_strand_id
1 'polypeptide(L)'
;MARADIFKEQNILKKYNKKMTAVMTTILAAMLLAGCGSETKNAVDTGAAVELTILAAASLTDVCNEIKTEYEAAHPNVTLNFSYGASGALQTQIEEGAPADLFFSAATKQMTALNDEGLMDPDSIVKLLENKVVLIVPEGSDKDITSFEDVATDKVGMIGLGEPGSVPVGQYSEEIFTSLGILDTVKTKANYGSDVRTVLSWVETGAVDCGVVYATDAYVGENIKIVCEAPAGSCKQVIYPVGIVKASEHADAAAEFLAYLQTDHAMQKFEGYGFSAAE
;
A
#
# COMPACT_ATOMS: atom_id res chain seq x y z
N MET A 1 34.08 24.56 31.96
CA MET A 1 33.06 25.50 31.49
C MET A 1 31.69 24.85 31.24
N ALA A 2 31.55 23.56 31.01
CA ALA A 2 30.27 22.90 30.64
C ALA A 2 29.31 22.59 31.82
N ARG A 3 29.70 22.68 33.09
CA ARG A 3 28.81 22.38 34.23
C ARG A 3 27.96 23.57 34.72
N ALA A 4 28.38 24.79 34.40
CA ALA A 4 27.66 26.02 34.86
C ALA A 4 26.44 26.34 33.94
N ASP A 5 26.48 25.93 32.69
CA ASP A 5 25.41 26.20 31.71
C ASP A 5 24.20 25.27 31.91
N ILE A 6 24.42 24.04 32.31
CA ILE A 6 23.34 23.05 32.57
C ILE A 6 22.50 23.48 33.82
N PHE A 7 23.14 24.08 34.82
CA PHE A 7 22.43 24.57 36.01
C PHE A 7 21.57 25.82 35.73
N LYS A 8 21.97 26.64 34.75
CA LYS A 8 21.18 27.82 34.33
C LYS A 8 19.92 27.42 33.54
N GLU A 9 20.00 26.45 32.67
CA GLU A 9 18.84 25.98 31.92
C GLU A 9 17.79 25.27 32.80
N GLN A 10 18.22 24.48 33.77
CA GLN A 10 17.29 23.83 34.71
C GLN A 10 16.54 24.82 35.60
N ASN A 11 17.17 25.94 35.97
CA ASN A 11 16.51 26.99 36.76
C ASN A 11 15.52 27.84 35.94
N ILE A 12 15.75 28.00 34.64
CA ILE A 12 14.83 28.70 33.73
C ILE A 12 13.55 27.85 33.52
N LEU A 13 13.69 26.55 33.31
CA LEU A 13 12.56 25.63 33.16
C LEU A 13 11.69 25.51 34.42
N LYS A 14 12.30 25.50 35.62
CA LYS A 14 11.55 25.52 36.88
C LYS A 14 10.78 26.82 37.10
N LYS A 15 11.29 27.95 36.62
CA LYS A 15 10.63 29.26 36.74
C LYS A 15 9.46 29.41 35.77
N TYR A 16 9.54 28.78 34.60
CA TYR A 16 8.47 28.75 33.61
C TYR A 16 7.29 27.85 34.06
N ASN A 17 7.57 26.67 34.61
CA ASN A 17 6.54 25.74 35.09
C ASN A 17 5.78 26.31 36.29
N LYS A 18 6.44 27.09 37.17
CA LYS A 18 5.79 27.74 38.33
C LYS A 18 4.87 28.88 37.94
N LYS A 19 5.11 29.56 36.81
CA LYS A 19 4.25 30.63 36.30
C LYS A 19 3.05 30.07 35.50
N MET A 20 3.20 28.92 34.84
CA MET A 20 2.10 28.26 34.14
C MET A 20 1.06 27.67 35.12
N THR A 21 1.49 27.12 36.25
CA THR A 21 0.57 26.54 37.24
C THR A 21 -0.23 27.65 37.98
N ALA A 22 0.31 28.87 38.11
CA ALA A 22 -0.40 29.97 38.75
C ALA A 22 -1.42 30.68 37.85
N VAL A 23 -1.29 30.55 36.51
CA VAL A 23 -2.25 31.13 35.56
C VAL A 23 -3.44 30.20 35.33
N MET A 24 -3.27 28.88 35.49
CA MET A 24 -4.33 27.89 35.31
C MET A 24 -5.34 27.80 36.46
N THR A 25 -4.99 28.31 37.66
CA THR A 25 -5.88 28.25 38.85
C THR A 25 -6.78 29.50 39.01
N THR A 26 -6.59 30.55 38.22
CA THR A 26 -7.39 31.79 38.30
C THR A 26 -8.50 31.88 37.25
N ILE A 27 -8.59 30.96 36.29
CA ILE A 27 -9.61 30.95 35.21
C ILE A 27 -10.83 30.07 35.55
N LEU A 28 -10.79 29.28 36.62
CA LEU A 28 -11.85 28.34 36.97
C LEU A 28 -12.94 28.87 37.92
N ALA A 29 -12.93 30.15 38.26
CA ALA A 29 -13.86 30.75 39.25
C ALA A 29 -14.82 31.83 38.72
N ALA A 30 -14.92 32.04 37.41
CA ALA A 30 -15.71 33.17 36.85
C ALA A 30 -16.70 32.82 35.74
N MET A 31 -17.22 31.56 35.65
CA MET A 31 -18.26 31.20 34.66
C MET A 31 -19.40 30.40 35.30
N LEU A 32 -20.10 31.01 36.23
CA LEU A 32 -21.45 30.57 36.60
C LEU A 32 -22.29 31.84 36.76
N LEU A 33 -23.01 32.22 35.70
CA LEU A 33 -24.22 33.06 35.63
C LEU A 33 -24.19 33.94 34.38
N ALA A 34 -24.73 33.40 33.26
CA ALA A 34 -25.49 34.23 32.30
C ALA A 34 -26.04 33.37 31.16
N GLY A 35 -27.36 33.25 31.08
CA GLY A 35 -28.05 33.43 29.82
C GLY A 35 -28.29 32.23 28.95
N CYS A 36 -29.52 31.67 28.96
CA CYS A 36 -30.12 31.00 27.83
C CYS A 36 -29.94 31.81 26.53
N GLY A 37 -29.03 31.35 25.69
CA GLY A 37 -28.91 31.71 24.27
C GLY A 37 -28.87 30.43 23.50
N SER A 38 -29.89 30.15 22.65
CA SER A 38 -29.92 29.04 21.70
C SER A 38 -28.77 29.21 20.69
N GLU A 39 -27.59 28.77 21.03
CA GLU A 39 -26.57 28.47 20.02
C GLU A 39 -26.82 27.04 19.53
N THR A 40 -27.36 26.92 18.33
CA THR A 40 -27.26 25.71 17.50
C THR A 40 -25.76 25.42 17.33
N LYS A 41 -25.17 24.73 18.29
CA LYS A 41 -23.96 23.97 18.02
C LYS A 41 -24.34 22.95 16.96
N ASN A 42 -23.87 23.12 15.75
CA ASN A 42 -23.70 22.01 14.85
C ASN A 42 -22.84 20.99 15.62
N ALA A 43 -23.49 20.09 16.31
CA ALA A 43 -22.85 18.84 16.69
C ALA A 43 -22.48 18.19 15.36
N VAL A 44 -21.20 18.18 15.01
CA VAL A 44 -20.69 17.21 14.07
C VAL A 44 -21.11 15.89 14.70
N ASP A 45 -22.06 15.21 14.07
CA ASP A 45 -22.45 13.85 14.40
C ASP A 45 -21.20 13.00 14.14
N THR A 46 -20.38 12.86 15.18
CA THR A 46 -19.29 11.90 15.16
C THR A 46 -19.95 10.55 15.39
N GLY A 47 -20.34 9.90 14.30
CA GLY A 47 -20.85 8.53 14.34
C GLY A 47 -19.99 7.64 15.25
N ALA A 48 -20.49 6.47 15.63
CA ALA A 48 -19.71 5.52 16.43
C ALA A 48 -18.33 5.31 15.79
N ALA A 49 -17.28 5.22 16.61
CA ALA A 49 -15.93 4.94 16.10
C ALA A 49 -15.94 3.59 15.37
N VAL A 50 -15.39 3.56 14.17
CA VAL A 50 -15.29 2.38 13.30
C VAL A 50 -13.84 2.15 12.95
N GLU A 51 -13.40 0.89 13.06
CA GLU A 51 -12.08 0.46 12.59
C GLU A 51 -12.28 -0.46 11.39
N LEU A 52 -11.74 -0.08 10.22
CA LEU A 52 -11.74 -0.91 9.02
C LEU A 52 -10.41 -1.62 8.87
N THR A 53 -10.45 -2.93 8.66
CA THR A 53 -9.27 -3.74 8.32
C THR A 53 -9.24 -3.97 6.81
N ILE A 54 -8.17 -3.49 6.15
CA ILE A 54 -7.98 -3.57 4.72
C ILE A 54 -6.78 -4.47 4.42
N LEU A 55 -7.00 -5.60 3.77
CA LEU A 55 -5.93 -6.45 3.25
C LEU A 55 -5.56 -5.97 1.85
N ALA A 56 -4.38 -5.40 1.67
CA ALA A 56 -3.97 -4.75 0.44
C ALA A 56 -2.64 -5.29 -0.11
N ALA A 57 -2.53 -5.36 -1.43
CA ALA A 57 -1.29 -5.75 -2.09
C ALA A 57 -0.12 -4.84 -1.68
N ALA A 58 1.07 -5.42 -1.49
CA ALA A 58 2.27 -4.70 -1.03
C ALA A 58 2.65 -3.50 -1.91
N SER A 59 2.38 -3.56 -3.22
CA SER A 59 2.60 -2.46 -4.16
C SER A 59 1.74 -1.22 -3.91
N LEU A 60 0.67 -1.33 -3.12
CA LEU A 60 -0.22 -0.23 -2.75
C LEU A 60 0.23 0.52 -1.49
N THR A 61 1.31 0.08 -0.81
CA THR A 61 1.70 0.56 0.52
C THR A 61 1.78 2.09 0.60
N ASP A 62 2.52 2.71 -0.31
CA ASP A 62 2.81 4.15 -0.22
C ASP A 62 1.57 4.99 -0.49
N VAL A 63 0.87 4.72 -1.58
CA VAL A 63 -0.34 5.46 -1.96
C VAL A 63 -1.48 5.25 -0.96
N CYS A 64 -1.69 4.03 -0.46
CA CYS A 64 -2.73 3.77 0.54
C CYS A 64 -2.43 4.41 1.90
N ASN A 65 -1.17 4.56 2.28
CA ASN A 65 -0.80 5.29 3.51
C ASN A 65 -1.06 6.80 3.37
N GLU A 66 -0.86 7.38 2.18
CA GLU A 66 -1.24 8.77 1.92
C GLU A 66 -2.76 8.94 1.95
N ILE A 67 -3.50 8.08 1.23
CA ILE A 67 -4.97 8.04 1.22
C ILE A 67 -5.53 7.87 2.63
N LYS A 68 -4.98 6.94 3.44
CA LYS A 68 -5.35 6.75 4.85
C LYS A 68 -5.28 8.06 5.60
N THR A 69 -4.15 8.77 5.51
CA THR A 69 -3.92 10.02 6.25
C THR A 69 -4.98 11.08 5.91
N GLU A 70 -5.32 11.20 4.65
CA GLU A 70 -6.32 12.18 4.18
C GLU A 70 -7.74 11.76 4.55
N TYR A 71 -8.08 10.47 4.38
CA TYR A 71 -9.40 9.95 4.69
C TYR A 71 -9.73 10.07 6.19
N GLU A 72 -8.80 9.64 7.06
CA GLU A 72 -8.96 9.74 8.51
C GLU A 72 -9.07 11.19 9.00
N ALA A 73 -8.35 12.12 8.36
CA ALA A 73 -8.49 13.55 8.67
C ALA A 73 -9.87 14.11 8.32
N ALA A 74 -10.50 13.60 7.25
CA ALA A 74 -11.86 13.97 6.84
C ALA A 74 -12.95 13.21 7.60
N HIS A 75 -12.65 12.01 8.10
CA HIS A 75 -13.58 11.11 8.80
C HIS A 75 -13.00 10.72 10.17
N PRO A 76 -13.01 11.62 11.17
CA PRO A 76 -12.31 11.43 12.45
C PRO A 76 -12.86 10.29 13.32
N ASN A 77 -14.01 9.73 12.97
CA ASN A 77 -14.61 8.54 13.58
C ASN A 77 -14.20 7.23 12.91
N VAL A 78 -13.44 7.26 11.80
CA VAL A 78 -12.98 6.07 11.08
C VAL A 78 -11.48 5.91 11.22
N THR A 79 -11.03 4.69 11.52
CA THR A 79 -9.61 4.30 11.52
C THR A 79 -9.40 3.23 10.45
N LEU A 80 -8.44 3.42 9.56
CA LEU A 80 -8.08 2.46 8.52
C LEU A 80 -6.85 1.66 8.95
N ASN A 81 -7.00 0.35 9.12
CA ASN A 81 -5.92 -0.58 9.47
C ASN A 81 -5.52 -1.39 8.24
N PHE A 82 -4.46 -0.97 7.55
CA PHE A 82 -3.94 -1.70 6.40
C PHE A 82 -2.99 -2.81 6.84
N SER A 83 -3.18 -4.00 6.23
CA SER A 83 -2.22 -5.10 6.25
C SER A 83 -1.72 -5.34 4.83
N TYR A 84 -0.42 -5.13 4.59
CA TYR A 84 0.17 -5.24 3.27
C TYR A 84 0.89 -6.57 3.09
N GLY A 85 0.73 -7.18 1.91
CA GLY A 85 1.38 -8.44 1.58
C GLY A 85 1.14 -8.90 0.14
N ALA A 86 1.61 -10.09 -0.19
CA ALA A 86 1.26 -10.72 -1.45
C ALA A 86 -0.23 -11.04 -1.50
N SER A 87 -0.89 -10.74 -2.62
CA SER A 87 -2.34 -10.92 -2.73
C SER A 87 -2.80 -12.37 -2.52
N GLY A 88 -1.97 -13.36 -2.89
CA GLY A 88 -2.29 -14.76 -2.61
C GLY A 88 -2.18 -15.12 -1.13
N ALA A 89 -1.21 -14.58 -0.40
CA ALA A 89 -1.10 -14.78 1.04
C ALA A 89 -2.27 -14.10 1.78
N LEU A 90 -2.70 -12.92 1.33
CA LEU A 90 -3.87 -12.21 1.88
C LEU A 90 -5.18 -12.94 1.55
N GLN A 91 -5.30 -13.52 0.34
CA GLN A 91 -6.39 -14.42 -0.03
C GLN A 91 -6.50 -15.57 0.96
N THR A 92 -5.40 -16.29 1.21
CA THR A 92 -5.38 -17.41 2.18
C THR A 92 -5.80 -16.95 3.58
N GLN A 93 -5.42 -15.75 4.04
CA GLN A 93 -5.88 -15.23 5.32
C GLN A 93 -7.40 -15.05 5.37
N ILE A 94 -8.02 -14.56 4.28
CA ILE A 94 -9.48 -14.44 4.19
C ILE A 94 -10.16 -15.83 4.18
N GLU A 95 -9.60 -16.78 3.41
CA GLU A 95 -10.06 -18.18 3.37
C GLU A 95 -10.01 -18.85 4.77
N GLU A 96 -8.98 -18.52 5.56
CA GLU A 96 -8.81 -18.99 6.93
C GLU A 96 -9.67 -18.23 7.97
N GLY A 97 -10.46 -17.23 7.53
CA GLY A 97 -11.36 -16.47 8.36
C GLY A 97 -10.72 -15.32 9.14
N ALA A 98 -9.57 -14.80 8.68
CA ALA A 98 -9.01 -13.59 9.25
C ALA A 98 -10.00 -12.42 9.11
N PRO A 99 -10.19 -11.58 10.16
CA PRO A 99 -11.06 -10.43 10.08
C PRO A 99 -10.52 -9.43 9.03
N ALA A 100 -11.39 -9.10 8.06
CA ALA A 100 -11.10 -8.12 7.03
C ALA A 100 -12.41 -7.49 6.55
N ASP A 101 -12.37 -6.19 6.26
CA ASP A 101 -13.52 -5.47 5.72
C ASP A 101 -13.38 -5.29 4.20
N LEU A 102 -12.16 -4.99 3.72
CA LEU A 102 -11.87 -4.89 2.29
C LEU A 102 -10.66 -5.73 1.90
N PHE A 103 -10.69 -6.21 0.66
CA PHE A 103 -9.54 -6.82 0.00
C PHE A 103 -9.18 -6.05 -1.26
N PHE A 104 -7.92 -5.61 -1.39
CA PHE A 104 -7.40 -4.87 -2.53
C PHE A 104 -6.24 -5.65 -3.15
N SER A 105 -6.53 -6.40 -4.21
CA SER A 105 -5.61 -7.34 -4.84
C SER A 105 -4.82 -6.71 -6.00
N ALA A 106 -3.61 -7.19 -6.26
CA ALA A 106 -2.81 -6.84 -7.44
C ALA A 106 -3.09 -7.74 -8.66
N ALA A 107 -4.10 -8.61 -8.59
CA ALA A 107 -4.57 -9.39 -9.73
C ALA A 107 -6.03 -9.81 -9.55
N THR A 108 -6.72 -9.99 -10.67
CA THR A 108 -8.11 -10.45 -10.68
C THR A 108 -8.25 -11.90 -10.21
N LYS A 109 -7.21 -12.74 -10.38
CA LYS A 109 -7.22 -14.15 -10.03
C LYS A 109 -7.62 -14.38 -8.56
N GLN A 110 -6.99 -13.68 -7.63
CA GLN A 110 -7.23 -13.83 -6.20
C GLN A 110 -8.62 -13.34 -5.80
N MET A 111 -9.04 -12.20 -6.34
CA MET A 111 -10.38 -11.67 -6.13
C MET A 111 -11.45 -12.62 -6.66
N THR A 112 -11.25 -13.18 -7.85
CA THR A 112 -12.19 -14.15 -8.45
C THR A 112 -12.29 -15.41 -7.61
N ALA A 113 -11.16 -15.95 -7.11
CA ALA A 113 -11.16 -17.12 -6.25
C ALA A 113 -12.01 -16.92 -4.99
N LEU A 114 -11.79 -15.82 -4.27
CA LEU A 114 -12.58 -15.47 -3.07
C LEU A 114 -14.06 -15.25 -3.40
N ASN A 115 -14.35 -14.64 -4.54
CA ASN A 115 -15.74 -14.43 -4.96
C ASN A 115 -16.44 -15.74 -5.30
N ASP A 116 -15.76 -16.65 -6.00
CA ASP A 116 -16.30 -17.97 -6.35
C ASP A 116 -16.54 -18.84 -5.11
N GLU A 117 -15.76 -18.64 -4.06
CA GLU A 117 -15.97 -19.27 -2.74
C GLU A 117 -17.07 -18.59 -1.91
N GLY A 118 -17.60 -17.46 -2.40
CA GLY A 118 -18.65 -16.70 -1.71
C GLY A 118 -18.15 -15.93 -0.50
N LEU A 119 -16.87 -15.62 -0.44
CA LEU A 119 -16.21 -14.84 0.64
C LEU A 119 -16.20 -13.33 0.39
N MET A 120 -16.57 -12.90 -0.81
CA MET A 120 -16.71 -11.48 -1.16
C MET A 120 -18.18 -11.10 -1.32
N ASP A 121 -18.49 -9.83 -1.15
CA ASP A 121 -19.72 -9.24 -1.65
C ASP A 121 -19.56 -8.98 -3.17
N PRO A 122 -20.22 -9.76 -4.04
CA PRO A 122 -20.00 -9.69 -5.47
C PRO A 122 -20.39 -8.33 -6.08
N ASP A 123 -21.35 -7.63 -5.48
CA ASP A 123 -21.84 -6.33 -5.96
C ASP A 123 -20.88 -5.19 -5.61
N SER A 124 -19.94 -5.43 -4.69
CA SER A 124 -18.93 -4.45 -4.26
C SER A 124 -17.65 -4.52 -5.08
N ILE A 125 -17.44 -5.57 -5.89
CA ILE A 125 -16.15 -5.77 -6.58
C ILE A 125 -15.97 -4.78 -7.72
N VAL A 126 -14.95 -3.93 -7.62
CA VAL A 126 -14.58 -2.94 -8.64
C VAL A 126 -13.18 -3.24 -9.17
N LYS A 127 -13.02 -3.25 -10.50
CA LYS A 127 -11.71 -3.18 -11.15
C LYS A 127 -11.27 -1.73 -11.08
N LEU A 128 -10.44 -1.38 -10.11
CA LEU A 128 -10.17 0.03 -9.81
C LEU A 128 -8.97 0.58 -10.59
N LEU A 129 -7.85 -0.15 -10.57
CA LEU A 129 -6.58 0.35 -11.09
C LEU A 129 -5.97 -0.61 -12.10
N GLU A 130 -5.14 -0.05 -12.97
CA GLU A 130 -4.26 -0.77 -13.87
C GLU A 130 -2.80 -0.40 -13.58
N ASN A 131 -1.89 -1.36 -13.82
CA ASN A 131 -0.46 -1.21 -13.63
C ASN A 131 0.31 -1.86 -14.78
N LYS A 132 1.63 -1.75 -14.78
CA LYS A 132 2.54 -2.37 -15.74
C LYS A 132 3.60 -3.17 -15.04
N VAL A 133 4.07 -4.23 -15.71
CA VAL A 133 5.22 -5.01 -15.25
C VAL A 133 6.49 -4.47 -15.90
N VAL A 134 7.53 -4.29 -15.11
CA VAL A 134 8.82 -3.76 -15.56
C VAL A 134 9.98 -4.64 -15.09
N LEU A 135 11.03 -4.68 -15.91
CA LEU A 135 12.33 -5.22 -15.53
C LEU A 135 13.17 -4.06 -14.97
N ILE A 136 13.75 -4.27 -13.79
CA ILE A 136 14.62 -3.29 -13.12
C ILE A 136 15.99 -3.88 -12.83
N VAL A 137 16.99 -2.99 -12.76
CA VAL A 137 18.38 -3.31 -12.36
C VAL A 137 18.83 -2.35 -11.27
N PRO A 138 19.86 -2.67 -10.48
CA PRO A 138 20.51 -1.71 -9.60
C PRO A 138 21.02 -0.48 -10.39
N GLU A 139 20.90 0.71 -9.82
CA GLU A 139 21.50 1.90 -10.40
C GLU A 139 23.04 1.72 -10.50
N GLY A 140 23.60 2.06 -11.67
CA GLY A 140 25.05 1.87 -11.92
C GLY A 140 25.46 0.43 -12.21
N SER A 141 24.50 -0.50 -12.44
CA SER A 141 24.82 -1.85 -12.92
C SER A 141 25.66 -1.78 -14.20
N ASP A 142 26.78 -2.51 -14.24
CA ASP A 142 27.66 -2.67 -15.39
C ASP A 142 27.20 -3.79 -16.35
N LYS A 143 26.15 -4.50 -16.00
CA LYS A 143 25.54 -5.55 -16.80
C LYS A 143 24.68 -4.93 -17.89
N ASP A 144 25.03 -5.13 -19.15
CA ASP A 144 24.32 -4.60 -20.32
C ASP A 144 22.99 -5.34 -20.54
N ILE A 145 22.08 -5.26 -19.54
CA ILE A 145 20.73 -5.82 -19.56
C ILE A 145 19.81 -4.77 -20.19
N THR A 146 19.19 -5.12 -21.32
CA THR A 146 18.39 -4.19 -22.13
C THR A 146 16.96 -4.68 -22.40
N SER A 147 16.68 -5.97 -22.14
CA SER A 147 15.37 -6.59 -22.37
C SER A 147 15.11 -7.76 -21.43
N PHE A 148 13.87 -8.26 -21.44
CA PHE A 148 13.50 -9.48 -20.69
C PHE A 148 14.23 -10.72 -21.23
N GLU A 149 14.56 -10.78 -22.52
CA GLU A 149 15.30 -11.90 -23.13
C GLU A 149 16.73 -12.00 -22.60
N ASP A 150 17.36 -10.87 -22.25
CA ASP A 150 18.69 -10.84 -21.65
C ASP A 150 18.79 -11.64 -20.35
N VAL A 151 17.66 -11.82 -19.65
CA VAL A 151 17.62 -12.60 -18.40
C VAL A 151 18.04 -14.05 -18.61
N ALA A 152 17.78 -14.62 -19.80
CA ALA A 152 18.19 -15.98 -20.12
C ALA A 152 19.67 -16.11 -20.48
N THR A 153 20.39 -15.01 -20.70
CA THR A 153 21.80 -15.00 -21.12
C THR A 153 22.77 -14.97 -19.92
N ASP A 154 24.07 -15.08 -20.20
CA ASP A 154 25.14 -15.00 -19.17
C ASP A 154 25.29 -13.60 -18.55
N LYS A 155 24.56 -12.57 -19.07
CA LYS A 155 24.50 -11.24 -18.46
C LYS A 155 23.88 -11.28 -17.05
N VAL A 156 22.93 -12.20 -16.81
CA VAL A 156 22.22 -12.37 -15.56
C VAL A 156 22.63 -13.66 -14.89
N GLY A 157 23.21 -13.56 -13.70
CA GLY A 157 23.50 -14.69 -12.81
C GLY A 157 22.34 -15.00 -11.88
N MET A 158 21.66 -13.96 -11.39
CA MET A 158 20.53 -14.08 -10.45
C MET A 158 19.47 -13.01 -10.73
N ILE A 159 18.20 -13.41 -10.76
CA ILE A 159 17.04 -12.52 -10.89
C ILE A 159 16.13 -12.66 -9.68
N GLY A 160 15.62 -11.52 -9.17
CA GLY A 160 14.54 -11.48 -8.18
C GLY A 160 13.18 -11.56 -8.84
N LEU A 161 12.35 -12.51 -8.42
CA LEU A 161 10.97 -12.67 -8.85
C LEU A 161 10.05 -12.83 -7.63
N GLY A 162 8.79 -12.44 -7.73
CA GLY A 162 7.79 -12.85 -6.75
C GLY A 162 7.53 -14.36 -6.82
N GLU A 163 7.24 -15.00 -5.68
CA GLU A 163 6.85 -16.42 -5.66
C GLU A 163 5.56 -16.63 -6.46
N PRO A 164 5.55 -17.35 -7.58
CA PRO A 164 4.39 -17.44 -8.47
C PRO A 164 3.15 -18.05 -7.82
N GLY A 165 3.33 -18.87 -6.78
CA GLY A 165 2.23 -19.48 -6.05
C GLY A 165 1.33 -18.47 -5.33
N SER A 166 1.91 -17.35 -4.86
CA SER A 166 1.23 -16.39 -3.98
C SER A 166 1.37 -14.93 -4.41
N VAL A 167 2.40 -14.57 -5.19
CA VAL A 167 2.71 -13.18 -5.56
C VAL A 167 2.26 -12.89 -6.98
N PRO A 168 1.28 -11.98 -7.21
CA PRO A 168 0.76 -11.70 -8.54
C PRO A 168 1.83 -11.30 -9.57
N VAL A 169 2.81 -10.44 -9.24
CA VAL A 169 3.87 -10.07 -10.18
C VAL A 169 4.74 -11.28 -10.57
N GLY A 170 4.87 -12.29 -9.69
CA GLY A 170 5.50 -13.56 -10.01
C GLY A 170 4.70 -14.37 -11.05
N GLN A 171 3.37 -14.36 -10.95
CA GLN A 171 2.48 -14.98 -11.93
C GLN A 171 2.60 -14.29 -13.29
N TYR A 172 2.58 -12.97 -13.33
CA TYR A 172 2.83 -12.20 -14.56
C TYR A 172 4.24 -12.46 -15.13
N SER A 173 5.24 -12.58 -14.27
CA SER A 173 6.62 -12.91 -14.69
C SER A 173 6.68 -14.28 -15.38
N GLU A 174 6.01 -15.31 -14.84
CA GLU A 174 5.93 -16.61 -15.50
C GLU A 174 5.20 -16.53 -16.86
N GLU A 175 4.12 -15.75 -16.97
CA GLU A 175 3.42 -15.52 -18.24
C GLU A 175 4.39 -14.88 -19.27
N ILE A 176 5.11 -13.83 -18.87
CA ILE A 176 6.08 -13.12 -19.72
C ILE A 176 7.17 -14.06 -20.20
N PHE A 177 7.86 -14.75 -19.28
CA PHE A 177 8.98 -15.63 -19.64
C PHE A 177 8.52 -16.89 -20.41
N THR A 178 7.27 -17.34 -20.18
CA THR A 178 6.65 -18.39 -21.00
C THR A 178 6.41 -17.91 -22.43
N SER A 179 5.85 -16.73 -22.59
CA SER A 179 5.60 -16.09 -23.90
C SER A 179 6.88 -15.91 -24.70
N LEU A 180 7.99 -15.59 -24.00
CA LEU A 180 9.32 -15.42 -24.59
C LEU A 180 10.05 -16.78 -24.84
N GLY A 181 9.51 -17.88 -24.32
CA GLY A 181 10.13 -19.22 -24.48
C GLY A 181 11.39 -19.44 -23.64
N ILE A 182 11.61 -18.66 -22.58
CA ILE A 182 12.83 -18.67 -21.75
C ILE A 182 12.59 -19.03 -20.28
N LEU A 183 11.35 -19.37 -19.89
CA LEU A 183 10.97 -19.60 -18.48
C LEU A 183 11.87 -20.63 -17.79
N ASP A 184 12.15 -21.77 -18.42
CA ASP A 184 12.95 -22.82 -17.79
C ASP A 184 14.38 -22.35 -17.46
N THR A 185 14.99 -21.56 -18.35
CA THR A 185 16.30 -20.95 -18.11
C THR A 185 16.23 -19.94 -16.96
N VAL A 186 15.20 -19.08 -16.95
CA VAL A 186 15.01 -18.07 -15.91
C VAL A 186 14.81 -18.72 -14.53
N LYS A 187 14.03 -19.80 -14.44
CA LYS A 187 13.82 -20.56 -13.20
C LYS A 187 15.13 -21.05 -12.56
N THR A 188 16.16 -21.33 -13.35
CA THR A 188 17.47 -21.77 -12.80
C THR A 188 18.25 -20.65 -12.13
N LYS A 189 17.86 -19.40 -12.37
CA LYS A 189 18.51 -18.18 -11.86
C LYS A 189 17.63 -17.41 -10.88
N ALA A 190 16.39 -17.84 -10.68
CA ALA A 190 15.39 -17.10 -9.91
C ALA A 190 15.62 -17.24 -8.40
N ASN A 191 15.56 -16.11 -7.72
CA ASN A 191 15.38 -16.00 -6.28
C ASN A 191 13.95 -15.48 -6.04
N TYR A 192 13.15 -16.21 -5.26
CA TYR A 192 11.73 -15.93 -5.10
C TYR A 192 11.44 -15.17 -3.81
N GLY A 193 10.87 -13.96 -3.95
CA GLY A 193 10.45 -13.11 -2.84
C GLY A 193 9.02 -13.40 -2.40
N SER A 194 8.76 -13.20 -1.11
CA SER A 194 7.44 -13.38 -0.51
C SER A 194 6.41 -12.34 -0.97
N ASP A 195 6.85 -11.23 -1.53
CA ASP A 195 6.05 -10.15 -2.11
C ASP A 195 6.93 -9.29 -3.04
N VAL A 196 6.31 -8.31 -3.74
CA VAL A 196 7.01 -7.46 -4.71
C VAL A 196 8.03 -6.52 -4.05
N ARG A 197 7.78 -6.06 -2.82
CA ARG A 197 8.69 -5.15 -2.12
C ARG A 197 9.97 -5.86 -1.67
N THR A 198 9.89 -7.14 -1.36
CA THR A 198 11.05 -8.00 -1.15
C THR A 198 11.93 -8.04 -2.40
N VAL A 199 11.32 -8.22 -3.60
CA VAL A 199 12.05 -8.22 -4.86
C VAL A 199 12.71 -6.86 -5.13
N LEU A 200 11.96 -5.76 -4.96
CA LEU A 200 12.48 -4.40 -5.10
C LEU A 200 13.71 -4.18 -4.22
N SER A 201 13.61 -4.52 -2.94
CA SER A 201 14.71 -4.37 -1.97
C SER A 201 15.98 -5.16 -2.35
N TRP A 202 15.83 -6.35 -2.95
CA TRP A 202 16.99 -7.10 -3.43
C TRP A 202 17.70 -6.41 -4.59
N VAL A 203 16.94 -5.73 -5.48
CA VAL A 203 17.55 -4.96 -6.57
C VAL A 203 18.20 -3.69 -6.03
N GLU A 204 17.53 -2.96 -5.14
CA GLU A 204 18.05 -1.73 -4.49
C GLU A 204 19.38 -1.97 -3.77
N THR A 205 19.52 -3.14 -3.14
CA THR A 205 20.73 -3.51 -2.40
C THR A 205 21.79 -4.23 -3.27
N GLY A 206 21.51 -4.49 -4.54
CA GLY A 206 22.39 -5.26 -5.42
C GLY A 206 22.52 -6.73 -5.04
N ALA A 207 21.58 -7.28 -4.27
CA ALA A 207 21.54 -8.71 -3.91
C ALA A 207 21.22 -9.61 -5.10
N VAL A 208 20.61 -9.06 -6.13
CA VAL A 208 20.33 -9.70 -7.43
C VAL A 208 20.75 -8.78 -8.58
N ASP A 209 20.96 -9.35 -9.77
CA ASP A 209 21.39 -8.60 -10.95
C ASP A 209 20.26 -7.77 -11.57
N CYS A 210 19.05 -8.28 -11.48
CA CYS A 210 17.82 -7.64 -11.95
C CYS A 210 16.61 -8.20 -11.19
N GLY A 211 15.45 -7.58 -11.39
CA GLY A 211 14.20 -8.05 -10.80
C GLY A 211 12.99 -7.64 -11.63
N VAL A 212 11.89 -8.36 -11.45
CA VAL A 212 10.60 -8.02 -12.07
C VAL A 212 9.67 -7.50 -10.99
N VAL A 213 9.22 -6.24 -11.18
CA VAL A 213 8.32 -5.53 -10.26
C VAL A 213 7.24 -4.81 -11.06
N TYR A 214 6.32 -4.12 -10.38
CA TYR A 214 5.42 -3.20 -11.06
C TYR A 214 6.08 -1.84 -11.31
N ALA A 215 5.60 -1.11 -12.30
CA ALA A 215 6.08 0.26 -12.59
C ALA A 215 5.91 1.18 -11.38
N THR A 216 4.86 1.01 -10.61
CA THR A 216 4.59 1.77 -9.38
C THR A 216 5.60 1.48 -8.26
N ASP A 217 6.07 0.23 -8.12
CA ASP A 217 7.14 -0.10 -7.19
C ASP A 217 8.46 0.52 -7.62
N ALA A 218 8.76 0.49 -8.92
CA ALA A 218 9.95 1.13 -9.48
C ALA A 218 9.89 2.67 -9.35
N TYR A 219 8.69 3.27 -9.35
CA TYR A 219 8.51 4.71 -9.18
C TYR A 219 8.94 5.21 -7.78
N VAL A 220 8.69 4.41 -6.76
CA VAL A 220 9.07 4.73 -5.38
C VAL A 220 10.40 4.09 -4.96
N GLY A 221 10.96 3.21 -5.79
CA GLY A 221 12.24 2.54 -5.53
C GLY A 221 13.42 3.50 -5.60
N GLU A 222 14.40 3.27 -4.75
CA GLU A 222 15.66 4.01 -4.71
C GLU A 222 16.80 3.18 -5.29
N ASN A 223 17.81 3.82 -5.87
CA ASN A 223 19.02 3.15 -6.40
C ASN A 223 18.72 2.05 -7.44
N ILE A 224 17.66 2.21 -8.20
CA ILE A 224 17.30 1.29 -9.29
C ILE A 224 17.09 2.05 -10.61
N LYS A 225 17.13 1.30 -11.69
CA LYS A 225 16.81 1.77 -13.03
C LYS A 225 15.83 0.83 -13.70
N ILE A 226 14.76 1.38 -14.28
CA ILE A 226 13.86 0.63 -15.17
C ILE A 226 14.61 0.36 -16.48
N VAL A 227 14.68 -0.90 -16.87
CA VAL A 227 15.25 -1.34 -18.16
C VAL A 227 14.20 -1.22 -19.25
N CYS A 228 13.06 -1.87 -19.08
CA CYS A 228 11.96 -1.87 -20.04
C CYS A 228 10.66 -2.34 -19.38
N GLU A 229 9.52 -2.03 -20.01
CA GLU A 229 8.23 -2.64 -19.72
C GLU A 229 8.16 -4.06 -20.32
N ALA A 230 7.27 -4.89 -19.78
CA ALA A 230 6.97 -6.21 -20.35
C ALA A 230 6.53 -6.06 -21.81
N PRO A 231 6.96 -6.97 -22.72
CA PRO A 231 6.54 -6.92 -24.10
C PRO A 231 5.01 -6.99 -24.23
N ALA A 232 4.45 -6.20 -25.12
CA ALA A 232 3.01 -6.15 -25.32
C ALA A 232 2.41 -7.54 -25.59
N GLY A 233 1.38 -7.91 -24.85
CA GLY A 233 0.72 -9.22 -24.97
C GLY A 233 1.50 -10.40 -24.38
N SER A 234 2.62 -10.20 -23.72
CA SER A 234 3.39 -11.27 -23.08
C SER A 234 2.77 -11.75 -21.75
N CYS A 235 1.95 -10.94 -21.13
CA CYS A 235 1.12 -11.31 -19.98
C CYS A 235 -0.26 -10.67 -20.08
N LYS A 236 -1.17 -11.07 -19.19
CA LYS A 236 -2.50 -10.46 -19.04
C LYS A 236 -2.36 -9.02 -18.55
N GLN A 237 -3.41 -8.22 -18.77
CA GLN A 237 -3.54 -6.89 -18.20
C GLN A 237 -3.47 -6.95 -16.67
N VAL A 238 -2.69 -6.07 -16.08
CA VAL A 238 -2.46 -6.02 -14.63
C VAL A 238 -3.53 -5.17 -13.98
N ILE A 239 -4.62 -5.78 -13.56
CA ILE A 239 -5.76 -5.12 -12.93
C ILE A 239 -5.70 -5.32 -11.42
N TYR A 240 -5.99 -4.24 -10.69
CA TYR A 240 -6.13 -4.22 -9.24
C TYR A 240 -7.61 -4.09 -8.87
N PRO A 241 -8.29 -5.20 -8.58
CA PRO A 241 -9.64 -5.17 -8.06
C PRO A 241 -9.63 -4.90 -6.55
N VAL A 242 -10.67 -4.20 -6.10
CA VAL A 242 -10.99 -4.00 -4.69
C VAL A 242 -12.43 -4.42 -4.45
N GLY A 243 -12.73 -4.97 -3.26
CA GLY A 243 -14.07 -5.39 -2.90
C GLY A 243 -14.22 -5.56 -1.40
N ILE A 244 -15.48 -5.65 -0.94
CA ILE A 244 -15.84 -5.83 0.46
C ILE A 244 -15.85 -7.33 0.76
N VAL A 245 -15.21 -7.72 1.86
CA VAL A 245 -15.28 -9.10 2.38
C VAL A 245 -16.65 -9.34 2.95
N LYS A 246 -17.30 -10.42 2.55
CA LYS A 246 -18.70 -10.72 2.92
C LYS A 246 -18.92 -10.84 4.43
N ALA A 247 -17.89 -11.24 5.17
CA ALA A 247 -17.93 -11.39 6.63
C ALA A 247 -17.67 -10.07 7.38
N SER A 248 -17.49 -8.94 6.67
CA SER A 248 -17.29 -7.63 7.30
C SER A 248 -18.44 -7.29 8.24
N GLU A 249 -18.10 -6.90 9.47
CA GLU A 249 -19.05 -6.38 10.45
C GLU A 249 -19.31 -4.87 10.25
N HIS A 250 -18.54 -4.22 9.34
CA HIS A 250 -18.57 -2.79 9.05
C HIS A 250 -18.89 -2.47 7.59
N ALA A 251 -19.77 -3.27 6.96
CA ALA A 251 -20.05 -3.21 5.52
C ALA A 251 -20.43 -1.80 5.01
N ASP A 252 -21.21 -1.03 5.77
CA ASP A 252 -21.61 0.32 5.40
C ASP A 252 -20.38 1.27 5.34
N ALA A 253 -19.53 1.26 6.36
CA ALA A 253 -18.32 2.08 6.40
C ALA A 253 -17.30 1.61 5.34
N ALA A 254 -17.19 0.31 5.08
CA ALA A 254 -16.39 -0.25 4.02
C ALA A 254 -16.87 0.23 2.64
N ALA A 255 -18.19 0.30 2.42
CA ALA A 255 -18.78 0.82 1.19
C ALA A 255 -18.50 2.32 1.00
N GLU A 256 -18.55 3.11 2.08
CA GLU A 256 -18.18 4.53 2.03
C GLU A 256 -16.71 4.72 1.66
N PHE A 257 -15.80 3.94 2.25
CA PHE A 257 -14.38 4.00 1.91
C PHE A 257 -14.13 3.50 0.48
N LEU A 258 -14.80 2.43 0.04
CA LEU A 258 -14.72 1.95 -1.34
C LEU A 258 -15.22 3.00 -2.34
N ALA A 259 -16.28 3.73 -2.02
CA ALA A 259 -16.76 4.83 -2.84
C ALA A 259 -15.76 5.99 -2.89
N TYR A 260 -15.09 6.31 -1.77
CA TYR A 260 -14.02 7.31 -1.73
C TYR A 260 -12.85 6.93 -2.65
N LEU A 261 -12.42 5.67 -2.66
CA LEU A 261 -11.34 5.20 -3.54
C LEU A 261 -11.64 5.41 -5.04
N GLN A 262 -12.92 5.52 -5.42
CA GLN A 262 -13.37 5.74 -6.79
C GLN A 262 -13.54 7.23 -7.15
N THR A 263 -13.32 8.14 -6.22
CA THR A 263 -13.39 9.59 -6.49
C THR A 263 -12.22 10.07 -7.35
N ASP A 264 -12.42 11.15 -8.11
CA ASP A 264 -11.36 11.81 -8.88
C ASP A 264 -10.17 12.19 -7.99
N HIS A 265 -10.42 12.56 -6.74
CA HIS A 265 -9.37 12.91 -5.78
C HIS A 265 -8.49 11.70 -5.44
N ALA A 266 -9.08 10.56 -5.09
CA ALA A 266 -8.33 9.34 -4.81
C ALA A 266 -7.62 8.81 -6.06
N MET A 267 -8.27 8.90 -7.24
CA MET A 267 -7.65 8.52 -8.51
C MET A 267 -6.43 9.36 -8.84
N GLN A 268 -6.45 10.67 -8.61
CA GLN A 268 -5.28 11.53 -8.78
C GLN A 268 -4.11 11.12 -7.87
N LYS A 269 -4.40 10.61 -6.65
CA LYS A 269 -3.34 10.04 -5.80
C LYS A 269 -2.75 8.79 -6.42
N PHE A 270 -3.57 7.84 -6.85
CA PHE A 270 -3.10 6.63 -7.53
C PHE A 270 -2.27 6.96 -8.77
N GLU A 271 -2.72 7.91 -9.60
CA GLU A 271 -1.98 8.37 -10.79
C GLU A 271 -0.64 9.00 -10.41
N GLY A 272 -0.58 9.74 -9.30
CA GLY A 272 0.66 10.33 -8.75
C GLY A 272 1.72 9.28 -8.41
N TYR A 273 1.31 8.05 -8.13
CA TYR A 273 2.20 6.89 -7.88
C TYR A 273 2.37 5.99 -9.11
N GLY A 274 1.84 6.38 -10.27
CA GLY A 274 2.05 5.68 -11.55
C GLY A 274 1.00 4.60 -11.86
N PHE A 275 -0.07 4.50 -11.10
CA PHE A 275 -1.24 3.71 -11.50
C PHE A 275 -2.05 4.46 -12.57
N SER A 276 -2.92 3.75 -13.27
CA SER A 276 -3.99 4.34 -14.08
C SER A 276 -5.34 3.74 -13.70
N ALA A 277 -6.43 4.43 -14.04
CA ALA A 277 -7.77 3.86 -13.90
C ALA A 277 -7.89 2.61 -14.79
N ALA A 278 -8.52 1.56 -14.29
CA ALA A 278 -8.82 0.38 -15.10
C ALA A 278 -9.98 0.69 -16.06
N GLU A 279 -9.86 0.19 -17.30
CA GLU A 279 -10.92 0.29 -18.34
C GLU A 279 -11.88 -0.91 -18.30
#